data_779bbdbc2528ab20b7bfe9325bb8f62d
#
_entry.id   779bbdbc2528ab20b7bfe9325bb8f62d
#
_cell.length_a   1.000
_cell.length_b   1.000
_cell.length_c   1.000
_cell.angle_alpha   90.00
_cell.angle_beta   90.00
_cell.angle_gamma   90.00
#
_symmetry.space_group_name_H-M   'P 1'
#
loop_
_entity.id
_entity.type
_entity.pdbx_description
1 polymer ?
#
loop_
_entity_poly.entity_id
_entity_poly.type
_entity_poly.pdbx_seq_one_letter_code
_entity_poly.pdbx_strand_id
1 'polypeptide(L)'
;TGLLAELLEPGSLAVYTEGSKAPRQDYRTNPLGSKPLFGDGRLVVMVNQYSASASEITSGAVQDWDRGLVVGRRTFGKGLVQRPIPFPDGSMIRLTISHYYTPAGRDIQKPYTKGDEESYRKDMLNRFEGGELMHADSIHLDSTKLTHTLLYNRAIYGGGGITPDVFVPLDTTENTKYLRNITAKGILNQYAVAYVDTHRKQI
;
A
#
# COMPACT_ATOMS: atom_id res chain seq x y z
N THR A 1 0.94 -0.74 -14.08
CA THR A 1 2.03 -1.48 -14.76
C THR A 1 3.06 -0.55 -15.40
N GLY A 2 2.69 0.64 -15.91
CA GLY A 2 3.61 1.56 -16.61
C GLY A 2 4.88 1.86 -15.81
N LEU A 3 4.76 2.36 -14.56
CA LEU A 3 5.93 2.61 -13.72
C LEU A 3 6.80 1.37 -13.50
N LEU A 4 6.19 0.22 -13.25
CA LEU A 4 6.93 -1.02 -13.04
C LEU A 4 7.65 -1.52 -14.32
N ALA A 5 7.19 -1.14 -15.50
CA ALA A 5 7.87 -1.43 -16.77
C ALA A 5 9.20 -0.68 -16.90
N GLU A 6 9.37 0.43 -16.17
CA GLU A 6 10.62 1.19 -16.13
C GLU A 6 11.61 0.69 -15.06
N LEU A 7 11.16 -0.23 -14.20
CA LEU A 7 11.93 -0.75 -13.06
C LEU A 7 12.25 -2.24 -13.16
N LEU A 8 11.41 -3.02 -13.82
CA LEU A 8 11.49 -4.48 -13.92
C LEU A 8 11.69 -4.93 -15.36
N GLU A 9 12.30 -6.09 -15.55
CA GLU A 9 12.48 -6.69 -16.87
C GLU A 9 11.15 -6.85 -17.62
N PRO A 10 11.17 -6.75 -18.97
CA PRO A 10 10.00 -6.96 -19.80
C PRO A 10 9.34 -8.32 -19.55
N GLY A 11 8.01 -8.36 -19.46
CA GLY A 11 7.25 -9.57 -19.20
C GLY A 11 7.18 -10.01 -17.74
N SER A 12 7.85 -9.31 -16.81
CA SER A 12 7.74 -9.58 -15.37
C SER A 12 6.31 -9.43 -14.87
N LEU A 13 5.87 -10.36 -14.03
CA LEU A 13 4.57 -10.22 -13.36
C LEU A 13 4.62 -9.02 -12.41
N ALA A 14 3.74 -8.06 -12.61
CA ALA A 14 3.63 -6.88 -11.74
C ALA A 14 2.66 -7.13 -10.58
N VAL A 15 1.53 -7.74 -10.88
CA VAL A 15 0.44 -8.05 -9.96
C VAL A 15 -0.50 -9.04 -10.63
N TYR A 16 -1.22 -9.84 -9.87
CA TYR A 16 -2.39 -10.55 -10.42
C TYR A 16 -3.61 -10.31 -9.55
N THR A 17 -4.78 -10.53 -10.13
CA THR A 17 -6.06 -10.46 -9.42
C THR A 17 -6.74 -11.82 -9.46
N GLU A 18 -7.38 -12.19 -8.36
CA GLU A 18 -8.14 -13.43 -8.27
C GLU A 18 -9.28 -13.27 -7.27
N GLY A 19 -10.41 -13.92 -7.53
CA GLY A 19 -11.57 -13.90 -6.66
C GLY A 19 -12.39 -15.17 -6.80
N SER A 20 -13.32 -15.42 -5.85
CA SER A 20 -14.13 -16.65 -5.82
C SER A 20 -14.96 -16.88 -7.09
N LYS A 21 -15.33 -15.82 -7.81
CA LYS A 21 -16.11 -15.82 -9.05
C LYS A 21 -15.39 -15.12 -10.20
N ALA A 22 -14.16 -14.68 -9.99
CA ALA A 22 -13.32 -14.03 -10.99
C ALA A 22 -12.03 -14.84 -11.13
N PRO A 23 -11.75 -15.42 -12.32
CA PRO A 23 -10.51 -16.19 -12.53
C PRO A 23 -9.30 -15.28 -12.38
N ARG A 24 -8.16 -15.90 -12.13
CA ARG A 24 -6.88 -15.22 -12.08
C ARG A 24 -6.59 -14.45 -13.37
N GLN A 25 -6.21 -13.19 -13.22
CA GLN A 25 -5.77 -12.33 -14.31
C GLN A 25 -4.41 -11.73 -13.97
N ASP A 26 -3.40 -12.06 -14.77
CA ASP A 26 -2.04 -11.56 -14.63
C ASP A 26 -1.88 -10.20 -15.32
N TYR A 27 -1.20 -9.28 -14.65
CA TYR A 27 -0.77 -8.00 -15.20
C TYR A 27 0.75 -7.96 -15.22
N ARG A 28 1.32 -7.92 -16.42
CA ARG A 28 2.77 -7.96 -16.62
C ARG A 28 3.30 -6.62 -17.09
N THR A 29 4.59 -6.38 -16.86
CA THR A 29 5.33 -5.32 -17.52
C THR A 29 5.32 -5.55 -19.03
N ASN A 30 5.54 -4.50 -19.83
CA ASN A 30 5.39 -4.58 -21.29
C ASN A 30 6.21 -5.74 -21.90
N PRO A 31 5.57 -6.81 -22.40
CA PRO A 31 6.28 -7.98 -22.93
C PRO A 31 6.97 -7.73 -24.28
N LEU A 32 6.57 -6.68 -25.00
CA LEU A 32 7.13 -6.26 -26.30
C LEU A 32 8.00 -5.01 -26.15
N GLY A 33 8.27 -4.57 -24.93
CA GLY A 33 8.89 -3.29 -24.66
C GLY A 33 10.41 -3.27 -24.76
N SER A 34 10.91 -2.06 -24.86
CA SER A 34 12.30 -1.71 -24.64
C SER A 34 12.74 -2.08 -23.23
N LYS A 35 14.06 -2.17 -23.02
CA LYS A 35 14.63 -2.29 -21.68
C LYS A 35 14.11 -1.19 -20.75
N PRO A 36 13.94 -1.51 -19.46
CA PRO A 36 13.52 -0.53 -18.47
C PRO A 36 14.52 0.62 -18.39
N LEU A 37 14.04 1.85 -18.21
CA LEU A 37 14.91 3.04 -18.07
C LEU A 37 15.79 2.96 -16.81
N PHE A 38 15.34 2.28 -15.78
CA PHE A 38 16.05 2.12 -14.51
C PHE A 38 16.07 0.65 -14.06
N GLY A 39 16.53 -0.26 -14.97
CA GLY A 39 16.60 -1.71 -14.71
C GLY A 39 17.71 -2.08 -13.71
N ASP A 40 18.88 -1.46 -13.80
CA ASP A 40 20.11 -1.89 -13.13
C ASP A 40 20.54 -0.99 -11.95
N GLY A 41 19.93 0.19 -11.77
CA GLY A 41 20.30 1.13 -10.72
C GLY A 41 19.87 0.66 -9.31
N ARG A 42 20.52 1.18 -8.26
CA ARG A 42 20.10 0.96 -6.88
C ARG A 42 18.75 1.61 -6.64
N LEU A 43 17.76 0.85 -6.20
CA LEU A 43 16.38 1.29 -5.98
C LEU A 43 15.99 1.16 -4.51
N VAL A 44 15.46 2.23 -3.95
CA VAL A 44 14.82 2.24 -2.63
C VAL A 44 13.41 2.79 -2.79
N VAL A 45 12.42 2.06 -2.28
CA VAL A 45 11.02 2.47 -2.24
C VAL A 45 10.65 2.81 -0.81
N MET A 46 10.37 4.08 -0.54
CA MET A 46 9.92 4.53 0.78
C MET A 46 8.42 4.35 0.92
N VAL A 47 8.02 3.69 2.01
CA VAL A 47 6.61 3.41 2.31
C VAL A 47 6.27 3.75 3.76
N ASN A 48 5.00 3.99 4.02
CA ASN A 48 4.49 4.15 5.38
C ASN A 48 3.09 3.55 5.53
N GLN A 49 2.51 3.65 6.71
CA GLN A 49 1.19 3.10 7.05
C GLN A 49 0.03 3.66 6.21
N TYR A 50 0.25 4.74 5.45
CA TYR A 50 -0.74 5.34 4.54
C TYR A 50 -0.51 4.95 3.08
N SER A 51 0.61 4.32 2.76
CA SER A 51 0.86 3.77 1.43
C SER A 51 -0.14 2.66 1.13
N ALA A 52 -0.94 2.81 0.08
CA ALA A 52 -2.08 1.93 -0.17
C ALA A 52 -2.28 1.63 -1.66
N SER A 53 -2.96 0.53 -1.99
CA SER A 53 -3.44 0.20 -3.34
C SER A 53 -2.29 0.11 -4.36
N ALA A 54 -2.25 0.98 -5.38
CA ALA A 54 -1.21 0.98 -6.41
C ALA A 54 0.21 1.13 -5.84
N SER A 55 0.37 1.86 -4.72
CA SER A 55 1.66 1.96 -4.03
C SER A 55 2.09 0.61 -3.45
N GLU A 56 1.14 -0.19 -2.96
CA GLU A 56 1.40 -1.52 -2.43
C GLU A 56 1.70 -2.53 -3.56
N ILE A 57 1.02 -2.39 -4.70
CA ILE A 57 1.35 -3.16 -5.91
C ILE A 57 2.79 -2.86 -6.34
N THR A 58 3.18 -1.59 -6.35
CA THR A 58 4.51 -1.18 -6.78
C THR A 58 5.58 -1.64 -5.80
N SER A 59 5.45 -1.36 -4.51
CA SER A 59 6.42 -1.76 -3.49
C SER A 59 6.49 -3.28 -3.34
N GLY A 60 5.35 -3.97 -3.41
CA GLY A 60 5.29 -5.42 -3.37
C GLY A 60 5.99 -6.08 -4.54
N ALA A 61 5.78 -5.58 -5.77
CA ALA A 61 6.46 -6.12 -6.95
C ALA A 61 7.99 -5.87 -6.90
N VAL A 62 8.41 -4.67 -6.48
CA VAL A 62 9.84 -4.35 -6.30
C VAL A 62 10.50 -5.28 -5.27
N GLN A 63 9.81 -5.54 -4.15
CA GLN A 63 10.30 -6.44 -3.11
C GLN A 63 10.33 -7.89 -3.56
N ASP A 64 9.25 -8.38 -4.18
CA ASP A 64 9.13 -9.78 -4.61
C ASP A 64 10.14 -10.16 -5.69
N TRP A 65 10.46 -9.24 -6.60
CA TRP A 65 11.49 -9.42 -7.62
C TRP A 65 12.91 -9.12 -7.12
N ASP A 66 13.10 -8.82 -5.84
CA ASP A 66 14.39 -8.40 -5.29
C ASP A 66 15.05 -7.24 -6.06
N ARG A 67 14.21 -6.42 -6.73
CA ARG A 67 14.67 -5.33 -7.58
C ARG A 67 15.22 -4.15 -6.77
N GLY A 68 14.76 -4.00 -5.53
CA GLY A 68 15.15 -2.93 -4.63
C GLY A 68 14.73 -3.18 -3.21
N LEU A 69 15.09 -2.27 -2.31
CA LEU A 69 14.72 -2.32 -0.91
C LEU A 69 13.46 -1.50 -0.65
N VAL A 70 12.56 -2.06 0.13
CA VAL A 70 11.41 -1.35 0.68
C VAL A 70 11.75 -0.86 2.09
N VAL A 71 11.67 0.45 2.32
CA VAL A 71 12.12 1.10 3.55
C VAL A 71 10.98 1.89 4.18
N GLY A 72 10.79 1.78 5.48
CA GLY A 72 9.79 2.54 6.22
C GLY A 72 8.95 1.71 7.19
N ARG A 73 7.63 1.79 7.10
CA ARG A 73 6.67 1.07 7.93
C ARG A 73 5.72 0.24 7.10
N ARG A 74 5.15 -0.82 7.68
CA ARG A 74 4.16 -1.66 7.00
C ARG A 74 3.04 -0.82 6.41
N THR A 75 2.69 -1.10 5.15
CA THR A 75 1.70 -0.35 4.39
C THR A 75 0.27 -0.59 4.87
N PHE A 76 -0.70 0.02 4.24
CA PHE A 76 -2.10 0.04 4.71
C PHE A 76 -2.81 -1.32 4.60
N GLY A 77 -2.56 -2.08 3.54
CA GLY A 77 -3.27 -3.33 3.28
C GLY A 77 -4.59 -3.15 2.50
N LYS A 78 -4.57 -2.37 1.40
CA LYS A 78 -5.74 -2.16 0.54
C LYS A 78 -5.58 -2.92 -0.78
N GLY A 79 -6.02 -4.17 -0.77
CA GLY A 79 -5.85 -5.11 -1.87
C GLY A 79 -7.14 -5.55 -2.58
N LEU A 80 -8.23 -4.77 -2.52
CA LEU A 80 -9.51 -5.13 -3.14
C LEU A 80 -9.68 -4.53 -4.54
N VAL A 81 -10.14 -5.36 -5.47
CA VAL A 81 -10.60 -4.95 -6.80
C VAL A 81 -12.10 -4.70 -6.74
N GLN A 82 -12.51 -3.47 -7.00
CA GLN A 82 -13.91 -3.08 -7.03
C GLN A 82 -14.34 -2.73 -8.45
N ARG A 83 -15.46 -3.27 -8.89
CA ARG A 83 -16.08 -2.96 -10.17
C ARG A 83 -17.34 -2.11 -9.96
N PRO A 84 -17.42 -0.93 -10.59
CA PRO A 84 -18.65 -0.16 -10.60
C PRO A 84 -19.68 -0.81 -11.53
N ILE A 85 -20.92 -0.92 -11.08
CA ILE A 85 -22.07 -1.41 -11.85
C ILE A 85 -23.11 -0.29 -11.88
N PRO A 86 -23.28 0.38 -13.02
CA PRO A 86 -24.28 1.43 -13.17
C PRO A 86 -25.69 0.85 -13.29
N PHE A 87 -26.67 1.57 -12.78
CA PHE A 87 -28.09 1.30 -12.95
C PHE A 87 -28.74 2.27 -13.95
N PRO A 88 -29.92 1.92 -14.51
CA PRO A 88 -30.62 2.76 -15.50
C PRO A 88 -31.02 4.14 -14.98
N ASP A 89 -31.20 4.29 -13.68
CA ASP A 89 -31.54 5.57 -13.02
C ASP A 89 -30.32 6.49 -12.76
N GLY A 90 -29.13 6.07 -13.21
CA GLY A 90 -27.88 6.80 -13.01
C GLY A 90 -27.18 6.53 -11.67
N SER A 91 -27.79 5.75 -10.78
CA SER A 91 -27.13 5.28 -9.56
C SER A 91 -26.10 4.20 -9.88
N MET A 92 -25.21 3.91 -8.91
CA MET A 92 -24.11 2.95 -9.11
C MET A 92 -23.81 2.21 -7.83
N ILE A 93 -23.56 0.90 -7.92
CA ILE A 93 -22.92 0.15 -6.83
C ILE A 93 -21.48 -0.16 -7.17
N ARG A 94 -20.63 -0.25 -6.14
CA ARG A 94 -19.27 -0.76 -6.23
C ARG A 94 -19.21 -2.12 -5.57
N LEU A 95 -18.97 -3.15 -6.37
CA LEU A 95 -18.89 -4.53 -5.91
C LEU A 95 -17.42 -4.98 -5.88
N THR A 96 -16.96 -5.50 -4.74
CA THR A 96 -15.69 -6.20 -4.64
C THR A 96 -15.79 -7.53 -5.38
N ILE A 97 -14.90 -7.76 -6.34
CA ILE A 97 -14.90 -8.94 -7.21
C ILE A 97 -13.64 -9.81 -7.07
N SER A 98 -12.52 -9.24 -6.63
CA SER A 98 -11.23 -9.92 -6.54
C SER A 98 -10.33 -9.25 -5.50
N HIS A 99 -9.25 -9.96 -5.15
CA HIS A 99 -8.12 -9.41 -4.42
C HIS A 99 -6.94 -9.16 -5.35
N TYR A 100 -6.05 -8.26 -4.96
CA TYR A 100 -4.74 -8.07 -5.57
C TYR A 100 -3.70 -8.91 -4.84
N TYR A 101 -2.90 -9.62 -5.63
CA TYR A 101 -1.78 -10.44 -5.15
C TYR A 101 -0.48 -9.96 -5.78
N THR A 102 0.58 -9.93 -4.98
CA THR A 102 1.92 -9.61 -5.47
C THR A 102 2.50 -10.76 -6.33
N PRO A 103 3.59 -10.54 -7.08
CA PRO A 103 4.21 -11.60 -7.89
C PRO A 103 4.53 -12.91 -7.14
N ALA A 104 4.94 -12.81 -5.88
CA ALA A 104 5.21 -13.97 -5.02
C ALA A 104 3.94 -14.59 -4.38
N GLY A 105 2.75 -14.12 -4.75
CA GLY A 105 1.48 -14.68 -4.29
C GLY A 105 0.95 -14.14 -2.97
N ARG A 106 1.50 -13.03 -2.45
CA ARG A 106 1.01 -12.42 -1.22
C ARG A 106 -0.31 -11.68 -1.46
N ASP A 107 -1.34 -11.98 -0.68
CA ASP A 107 -2.53 -11.13 -0.61
C ASP A 107 -2.16 -9.80 0.06
N ILE A 108 -2.41 -8.69 -0.64
CA ILE A 108 -2.16 -7.34 -0.12
C ILE A 108 -3.22 -6.94 0.90
N GLN A 109 -4.45 -7.50 0.76
CA GLN A 109 -5.58 -7.10 1.58
C GLN A 109 -5.37 -7.49 3.05
N LYS A 110 -5.55 -6.51 3.94
CA LYS A 110 -5.61 -6.78 5.38
C LYS A 110 -6.89 -7.54 5.73
N PRO A 111 -6.90 -8.32 6.82
CA PRO A 111 -8.04 -9.11 7.22
C PRO A 111 -9.32 -8.26 7.32
N TYR A 112 -10.43 -8.83 6.86
CA TYR A 112 -11.77 -8.26 6.94
C TYR A 112 -12.74 -9.35 7.36
N THR A 113 -13.44 -9.11 8.47
CA THR A 113 -14.52 -9.98 8.93
C THR A 113 -15.86 -9.35 8.58
N LYS A 114 -16.71 -10.09 7.85
CA LYS A 114 -18.04 -9.60 7.49
C LYS A 114 -18.85 -9.26 8.74
N GLY A 115 -19.37 -8.04 8.79
CA GLY A 115 -20.13 -7.52 9.93
C GLY A 115 -19.27 -6.84 11.01
N ASP A 116 -17.95 -6.87 10.89
CA ASP A 116 -17.02 -6.19 11.81
C ASP A 116 -16.28 -5.04 11.09
N GLU A 117 -17.04 -4.07 10.63
CA GLU A 117 -16.47 -2.87 9.98
C GLU A 117 -15.70 -2.00 10.98
N GLU A 118 -16.04 -2.08 12.26
CA GLU A 118 -15.40 -1.28 13.30
C GLU A 118 -13.95 -1.71 13.51
N SER A 119 -13.68 -2.99 13.60
CA SER A 119 -12.32 -3.54 13.67
C SER A 119 -11.47 -3.11 12.47
N TYR A 120 -12.05 -3.19 11.26
CA TYR A 120 -11.37 -2.74 10.05
C TYR A 120 -10.98 -1.26 10.07
N ARG A 121 -11.86 -0.39 10.60
CA ARG A 121 -11.58 1.05 10.74
C ARG A 121 -10.55 1.34 11.83
N LYS A 122 -10.59 0.59 12.92
CA LYS A 122 -9.68 0.75 14.07
C LYS A 122 -8.30 0.15 13.84
N ASP A 123 -8.09 -0.61 12.77
CA ASP A 123 -6.81 -1.27 12.49
C ASP A 123 -5.59 -0.32 12.64
N MET A 124 -5.67 0.87 12.07
CA MET A 124 -4.58 1.85 12.17
C MET A 124 -4.33 2.32 13.62
N LEU A 125 -5.40 2.51 14.39
CA LEU A 125 -5.29 2.88 15.80
C LEU A 125 -4.69 1.71 16.61
N ASN A 126 -5.17 0.49 16.39
CA ASN A 126 -4.66 -0.71 17.05
C ASN A 126 -3.17 -0.93 16.74
N ARG A 127 -2.73 -0.69 15.50
CA ARG A 127 -1.32 -0.76 15.09
C ARG A 127 -0.47 0.29 15.82
N PHE A 128 -1.00 1.51 15.99
CA PHE A 128 -0.33 2.56 16.74
C PHE A 128 -0.24 2.22 18.24
N GLU A 129 -1.36 1.83 18.85
CA GLU A 129 -1.43 1.48 20.28
C GLU A 129 -0.61 0.23 20.61
N GLY A 130 -0.57 -0.74 19.69
CA GLY A 130 0.27 -1.94 19.78
C GLY A 130 1.76 -1.68 19.56
N GLY A 131 2.17 -0.44 19.27
CA GLY A 131 3.59 -0.07 19.10
C GLY A 131 4.17 -0.41 17.73
N GLU A 132 3.39 -0.94 16.79
CA GLU A 132 3.86 -1.36 15.46
C GLU A 132 4.52 -0.23 14.68
N LEU A 133 4.06 1.01 14.87
CA LEU A 133 4.64 2.14 14.14
C LEU A 133 5.97 2.63 14.73
N MET A 134 6.31 2.23 15.96
CA MET A 134 7.52 2.64 16.66
C MET A 134 8.56 1.53 16.78
N HIS A 135 8.14 0.26 16.77
CA HIS A 135 9.03 -0.87 17.02
C HIS A 135 8.82 -1.98 15.99
N ALA A 136 9.92 -2.42 15.34
CA ALA A 136 9.88 -3.49 14.35
C ALA A 136 9.35 -4.81 14.94
N ASP A 137 9.73 -5.13 16.17
CA ASP A 137 9.35 -6.37 16.87
C ASP A 137 7.85 -6.42 17.24
N SER A 138 7.15 -5.29 17.16
CA SER A 138 5.71 -5.21 17.38
C SER A 138 4.89 -5.50 16.11
N ILE A 139 5.54 -5.72 14.97
CA ILE A 139 4.85 -6.11 13.74
C ILE A 139 4.41 -7.57 13.88
N HIS A 140 3.09 -7.79 13.90
CA HIS A 140 2.57 -9.14 13.92
C HIS A 140 2.67 -9.78 12.53
N LEU A 141 3.52 -10.80 12.41
CA LEU A 141 3.74 -11.58 11.20
C LEU A 141 3.03 -12.93 11.32
N ASP A 142 2.08 -13.18 10.44
CA ASP A 142 1.38 -14.48 10.38
C ASP A 142 2.25 -15.49 9.63
N SER A 143 2.76 -16.49 10.33
CA SER A 143 3.60 -17.55 9.75
C SER A 143 2.88 -18.37 8.67
N THR A 144 1.54 -18.42 8.68
CA THR A 144 0.76 -19.11 7.64
C THR A 144 0.76 -18.34 6.31
N LYS A 145 1.17 -17.08 6.33
CA LYS A 145 1.28 -16.18 5.17
C LYS A 145 2.74 -15.97 4.72
N LEU A 146 3.66 -16.77 5.26
CA LEU A 146 5.06 -16.76 4.82
C LEU A 146 5.18 -17.21 3.37
N THR A 147 5.93 -16.46 2.60
CA THR A 147 6.39 -16.81 1.26
C THR A 147 7.82 -16.26 1.05
N HIS A 148 8.35 -16.36 -0.15
CA HIS A 148 9.72 -15.96 -0.42
C HIS A 148 9.81 -15.10 -1.67
N THR A 149 10.80 -14.22 -1.73
CA THR A 149 11.12 -13.43 -2.91
C THR A 149 11.60 -14.34 -4.05
N LEU A 150 11.45 -13.87 -5.29
CA LEU A 150 11.59 -14.72 -6.48
C LEU A 150 13.05 -15.00 -6.90
N LEU A 151 13.97 -14.09 -6.56
CA LEU A 151 15.38 -14.25 -6.96
C LEU A 151 16.28 -14.71 -5.82
N TYR A 152 16.17 -14.07 -4.64
CA TYR A 152 17.09 -14.35 -3.52
C TYR A 152 16.45 -15.18 -2.40
N ASN A 153 15.21 -15.63 -2.58
CA ASN A 153 14.52 -16.49 -1.63
C ASN A 153 14.46 -15.92 -0.20
N ARG A 154 14.33 -14.58 -0.07
CA ARG A 154 14.16 -13.91 1.23
C ARG A 154 12.76 -14.14 1.76
N ALA A 155 12.62 -14.36 3.07
CA ALA A 155 11.33 -14.53 3.71
C ALA A 155 10.54 -13.21 3.69
N ILE A 156 9.29 -13.27 3.21
CA ILE A 156 8.34 -12.16 3.16
C ILE A 156 6.96 -12.64 3.56
N TYR A 157 6.10 -11.73 4.02
CA TYR A 157 4.79 -12.08 4.55
C TYR A 157 3.67 -11.35 3.81
N GLY A 158 2.52 -12.00 3.68
CA GLY A 158 1.30 -11.45 3.12
C GLY A 158 0.21 -11.22 4.16
N GLY A 159 -1.00 -10.84 3.69
CA GLY A 159 -2.20 -10.76 4.52
C GLY A 159 -2.33 -9.49 5.37
N GLY A 160 -1.79 -8.37 4.89
CA GLY A 160 -1.95 -7.12 5.63
C GLY A 160 -1.01 -5.99 5.20
N GLY A 161 -0.91 -5.76 3.89
CA GLY A 161 0.01 -4.79 3.30
C GLY A 161 1.42 -5.34 3.07
N ILE A 162 2.34 -4.46 2.75
CA ILE A 162 3.74 -4.79 2.47
C ILE A 162 4.57 -4.41 3.69
N THR A 163 5.22 -5.40 4.30
CA THR A 163 6.18 -5.20 5.38
C THR A 163 7.52 -4.77 4.78
N PRO A 164 8.13 -3.68 5.24
CA PRO A 164 9.38 -3.19 4.68
C PRO A 164 10.56 -4.11 5.01
N ASP A 165 11.59 -4.09 4.14
CA ASP A 165 12.86 -4.77 4.38
C ASP A 165 13.68 -4.07 5.49
N VAL A 166 13.56 -2.74 5.56
CA VAL A 166 14.21 -1.90 6.56
C VAL A 166 13.15 -1.07 7.26
N PHE A 167 12.96 -1.34 8.54
CA PHE A 167 12.00 -0.59 9.34
C PHE A 167 12.56 0.78 9.74
N VAL A 168 11.71 1.82 9.60
CA VAL A 168 11.99 3.17 10.10
C VAL A 168 10.85 3.58 11.03
N PRO A 169 11.11 3.82 12.32
CA PRO A 169 10.08 4.16 13.29
C PRO A 169 9.38 5.48 12.93
N LEU A 170 8.14 5.63 13.40
CA LEU A 170 7.42 6.89 13.32
C LEU A 170 8.12 7.91 14.20
N ASP A 171 8.54 9.03 13.62
CA ASP A 171 9.00 10.16 14.39
C ASP A 171 7.82 10.83 15.11
N THR A 172 7.89 10.85 16.43
CA THR A 172 6.87 11.47 17.30
C THR A 172 7.40 12.68 18.05
N THR A 173 8.63 13.10 17.81
CA THR A 173 9.28 14.19 18.54
C THR A 173 8.55 15.52 18.44
N GLU A 174 7.95 15.80 17.29
CA GLU A 174 7.16 17.01 17.05
C GLU A 174 5.66 16.84 17.33
N ASN A 175 5.21 15.66 17.72
CA ASN A 175 3.79 15.37 17.98
C ASN A 175 3.34 15.89 19.36
N THR A 176 3.43 17.19 19.55
CA THR A 176 3.04 17.86 20.80
C THR A 176 1.53 17.81 21.03
N LYS A 177 1.10 17.94 22.30
CA LYS A 177 -0.32 18.08 22.66
C LYS A 177 -0.95 19.29 21.93
N TYR A 178 -0.19 20.35 21.76
CA TYR A 178 -0.63 21.55 21.05
C TYR A 178 -0.92 21.23 19.57
N LEU A 179 0.03 20.63 18.85
CA LEU A 179 -0.13 20.27 17.44
C LEU A 179 -1.33 19.33 17.22
N ARG A 180 -1.47 18.31 18.08
CA ARG A 180 -2.64 17.42 18.02
C ARG A 180 -3.96 18.15 18.19
N ASN A 181 -4.05 19.08 19.13
CA ASN A 181 -5.27 19.84 19.38
C ASN A 181 -5.65 20.76 18.22
N ILE A 182 -4.70 21.50 17.64
CA ILE A 182 -4.97 22.39 16.51
C ILE A 182 -5.34 21.62 15.24
N THR A 183 -4.71 20.46 15.04
CA THR A 183 -5.01 19.57 13.90
C THR A 183 -6.41 18.94 14.06
N ALA A 184 -6.72 18.38 15.24
CA ALA A 184 -8.02 17.77 15.52
C ALA A 184 -9.19 18.75 15.40
N LYS A 185 -8.97 20.02 15.75
CA LYS A 185 -9.96 21.11 15.60
C LYS A 185 -10.01 21.69 14.18
N GLY A 186 -9.20 21.21 13.25
CA GLY A 186 -9.14 21.72 11.88
C GLY A 186 -8.64 23.16 11.76
N ILE A 187 -7.99 23.70 12.79
CA ILE A 187 -7.54 25.10 12.83
C ILE A 187 -6.51 25.38 11.73
N LEU A 188 -5.62 24.42 11.44
CA LEU A 188 -4.64 24.57 10.37
C LEU A 188 -5.31 24.74 9.01
N ASN A 189 -6.34 23.95 8.72
CA ASN A 189 -7.07 24.05 7.46
C ASN A 189 -7.86 25.37 7.38
N GLN A 190 -8.51 25.78 8.47
CA GLN A 190 -9.23 27.07 8.53
C GLN A 190 -8.27 28.25 8.28
N TYR A 191 -7.11 28.22 8.92
CA TYR A 191 -6.09 29.24 8.71
C TYR A 191 -5.58 29.25 7.26
N ALA A 192 -5.27 28.08 6.70
CA ALA A 192 -4.78 27.98 5.33
C ALA A 192 -5.81 28.53 4.32
N VAL A 193 -7.09 28.21 4.48
CA VAL A 193 -8.17 28.75 3.62
C VAL A 193 -8.23 30.26 3.75
N ALA A 194 -8.30 30.79 4.97
CA ALA A 194 -8.37 32.24 5.20
C ALA A 194 -7.12 32.96 4.65
N TYR A 195 -5.94 32.37 4.82
CA TYR A 195 -4.69 32.93 4.30
C TYR A 195 -4.70 32.99 2.77
N VAL A 196 -5.06 31.90 2.09
CA VAL A 196 -5.16 31.86 0.62
C VAL A 196 -6.20 32.87 0.12
N ASP A 197 -7.35 32.98 0.76
CA ASP A 197 -8.40 33.93 0.34
C ASP A 197 -7.93 35.37 0.44
N THR A 198 -7.16 35.73 1.46
CA THR A 198 -6.63 37.10 1.64
C THR A 198 -5.41 37.39 0.77
N HIS A 199 -4.63 36.37 0.39
CA HIS A 199 -3.35 36.54 -0.35
C HIS A 199 -3.39 35.97 -1.78
N ARG A 200 -4.57 35.60 -2.28
CA ARG A 200 -4.76 34.92 -3.58
C ARG A 200 -4.07 35.62 -4.77
N LYS A 201 -3.86 36.94 -4.70
CA LYS A 201 -3.17 37.70 -5.75
C LYS A 201 -1.64 37.68 -5.62
N GLN A 202 -1.11 37.16 -4.53
CA GLN A 202 0.33 37.15 -4.21
C GLN A 202 0.91 35.73 -4.27
N ILE A 203 0.05 34.71 -4.34
CA ILE A 203 0.35 33.30 -4.53
C ILE A 203 0.06 32.92 -5.98
#